data_35b07ad9ffa7e14dc43e8dcb3b588465
#
_entry.id   35b07ad9ffa7e14dc43e8dcb3b588465
#
_cell.length_a   1.000
_cell.length_b   1.000
_cell.length_c   1.000
_cell.angle_alpha   90.00
_cell.angle_beta   90.00
_cell.angle_gamma   90.00
#
_symmetry.space_group_name_H-M   'P 1'
#
loop_
_entity.id
_entity.type
_entity.pdbx_description
1 polymer ?
#
loop_
_entity_poly.entity_id
_entity_poly.type
_entity_poly.pdbx_seq_one_letter_code
_entity_poly.pdbx_strand_id
1 'polypeptide(L)'
;LVDTYKYTGNQTALETAEALGDWIYDRAAGWDTATRNRVLGIEYGGMNDCLYELYAVTQNDKYAVAAHVFDEDSLFKTVAAGADNALNNKHANTTIPKFLGAINRYVTTNGKVINGEEVDASVYLTYAEKFFDMVLENHTYITGDNSEWEHFGADHVLDAERTNCNCETCNAYNMLKLAKALYMVTGDKKYADYYENTFYNTILSAQNPETGMTTYFQPMASGYFKVYGTETQSF
;
A
#
# COMPACT_ATOMS: atom_id res chain seq x y z
N LEU A 1 14.71 6.66 -0.89
CA LEU A 1 15.79 7.17 -0.02
C LEU A 1 16.10 6.18 1.10
N VAL A 2 15.12 5.76 1.91
CA VAL A 2 15.36 4.80 3.01
C VAL A 2 15.91 3.48 2.46
N ASP A 3 15.31 2.92 1.40
CA ASP A 3 15.83 1.70 0.76
C ASP A 3 17.22 1.91 0.15
N THR A 4 17.48 3.06 -0.44
CA THR A 4 18.82 3.37 -0.95
C THR A 4 19.86 3.28 0.17
N TYR A 5 19.55 3.86 1.33
CA TYR A 5 20.42 3.72 2.51
C TYR A 5 20.54 2.26 2.99
N LYS A 6 19.41 1.55 3.15
CA LYS A 6 19.38 0.16 3.64
C LYS A 6 20.22 -0.79 2.78
N TYR A 7 20.15 -0.63 1.46
CA TYR A 7 20.80 -1.57 0.53
C TYR A 7 22.19 -1.14 0.06
N THR A 8 22.54 0.15 0.14
CA THR A 8 23.82 0.65 -0.38
C THR A 8 24.69 1.32 0.69
N GLY A 9 24.17 1.61 1.87
CA GLY A 9 24.86 2.37 2.91
C GLY A 9 25.03 3.86 2.56
N ASN A 10 24.30 4.38 1.57
CA ASN A 10 24.45 5.77 1.12
C ASN A 10 23.95 6.75 2.19
N GLN A 11 24.89 7.38 2.87
CA GLN A 11 24.60 8.29 3.99
C GLN A 11 23.81 9.54 3.55
N THR A 12 24.09 10.08 2.35
CA THR A 12 23.36 11.24 1.83
C THR A 12 21.87 10.92 1.60
N ALA A 13 21.54 9.68 1.22
CA ALA A 13 20.16 9.26 1.09
C ALA A 13 19.44 9.25 2.45
N LEU A 14 20.12 8.80 3.53
CA LEU A 14 19.56 8.85 4.88
C LEU A 14 19.37 10.31 5.35
N GLU A 15 20.40 11.14 5.26
CA GLU A 15 20.33 12.55 5.65
C GLU A 15 19.21 13.31 4.93
N THR A 16 19.03 13.02 3.64
CA THR A 16 17.90 13.59 2.86
C THR A 16 16.55 13.08 3.34
N ALA A 17 16.44 11.80 3.69
CA ALA A 17 15.22 11.22 4.22
C ALA A 17 14.86 11.81 5.59
N GLU A 18 15.87 12.01 6.46
CA GLU A 18 15.71 12.65 7.77
C GLU A 18 15.25 14.09 7.63
N ALA A 19 15.86 14.87 6.73
CA ALA A 19 15.46 16.26 6.48
C ALA A 19 14.01 16.38 5.99
N LEU A 20 13.57 15.45 5.12
CA LEU A 20 12.16 15.37 4.69
C LEU A 20 11.26 14.94 5.86
N GLY A 21 11.67 13.96 6.64
CA GLY A 21 10.95 13.51 7.84
C GLY A 21 10.76 14.62 8.88
N ASP A 22 11.79 15.41 9.11
CA ASP A 22 11.74 16.57 10.00
C ASP A 22 10.75 17.63 9.48
N TRP A 23 10.80 17.94 8.20
CA TRP A 23 9.87 18.89 7.58
C TRP A 23 8.41 18.40 7.68
N ILE A 24 8.17 17.09 7.49
CA ILE A 24 6.83 16.50 7.63
C ILE A 24 6.37 16.58 9.10
N TYR A 25 7.23 16.20 10.04
CA TYR A 25 6.93 16.26 11.47
C TYR A 25 6.53 17.68 11.89
N ASP A 26 7.35 18.69 11.56
CA ASP A 26 7.11 20.08 11.94
C ASP A 26 5.78 20.61 11.37
N ARG A 27 5.39 20.17 10.18
CA ARG A 27 4.10 20.53 9.58
C ARG A 27 2.93 19.79 10.24
N ALA A 28 3.06 18.47 10.40
CA ALA A 28 1.98 17.62 10.88
C ALA A 28 1.67 17.86 12.36
N ALA A 29 2.66 18.18 13.18
CA ALA A 29 2.49 18.49 14.59
C ALA A 29 1.61 19.72 14.86
N GLY A 30 1.53 20.63 13.89
CA GLY A 30 0.70 21.84 13.98
C GLY A 30 -0.74 21.69 13.44
N TRP A 31 -1.11 20.52 12.91
CA TRP A 31 -2.43 20.34 12.31
C TRP A 31 -3.53 20.18 13.37
N ASP A 32 -4.59 20.97 13.20
CA ASP A 32 -5.85 20.68 13.87
C ASP A 32 -6.60 19.50 13.21
N THR A 33 -7.63 19.02 13.86
CA THR A 33 -8.43 17.89 13.36
C THR A 33 -9.01 18.15 11.96
N ALA A 34 -9.45 19.38 11.67
CA ALA A 34 -10.01 19.71 10.37
C ALA A 34 -8.96 19.63 9.25
N THR A 35 -7.77 20.17 9.50
CA THR A 35 -6.65 20.10 8.57
C THR A 35 -6.19 18.64 8.36
N ARG A 36 -6.05 17.86 9.44
CA ARG A 36 -5.72 16.45 9.36
C ARG A 36 -6.74 15.69 8.50
N ASN A 37 -8.02 15.82 8.79
CA ASN A 37 -9.07 15.13 8.02
C ASN A 37 -9.08 15.53 6.55
N ARG A 38 -8.83 16.80 6.24
CA ARG A 38 -8.71 17.27 4.85
C ARG A 38 -7.52 16.63 4.14
N VAL A 39 -6.36 16.52 4.80
CA VAL A 39 -5.17 15.88 4.22
C VAL A 39 -5.40 14.39 4.02
N LEU A 40 -5.97 13.69 5.02
CA LEU A 40 -6.29 12.26 4.91
C LEU A 40 -7.39 11.96 3.87
N GLY A 41 -8.23 12.95 3.54
CA GLY A 41 -9.24 12.83 2.48
C GLY A 41 -8.67 12.97 1.06
N ILE A 42 -7.38 13.29 0.91
CA ILE A 42 -6.67 13.32 -0.38
C ILE A 42 -5.96 11.97 -0.59
N GLU A 43 -5.59 11.69 -1.80
CA GLU A 43 -4.82 10.49 -2.16
C GLU A 43 -3.35 10.63 -1.73
N TYR A 44 -3.07 10.57 -0.44
CA TYR A 44 -1.73 10.77 0.12
C TYR A 44 -0.85 9.51 0.12
N GLY A 45 -1.42 8.34 0.04
CA GLY A 45 -0.89 6.97 0.10
C GLY A 45 0.59 6.79 0.49
N GLY A 46 0.90 5.88 1.42
CA GLY A 46 2.27 5.50 1.76
C GLY A 46 3.05 6.44 2.69
N MET A 47 2.47 7.54 3.16
CA MET A 47 3.19 8.47 4.05
C MET A 47 3.49 7.82 5.41
N ASN A 48 2.54 7.13 6.00
CA ASN A 48 2.76 6.37 7.22
C ASN A 48 3.78 5.24 7.02
N ASP A 49 3.69 4.50 5.89
CA ASP A 49 4.63 3.44 5.52
C ASP A 49 6.08 3.94 5.54
N CYS A 50 6.40 4.97 4.77
CA CYS A 50 7.76 5.47 4.65
C CYS A 50 8.29 6.11 5.93
N LEU A 51 7.44 6.73 6.77
CA LEU A 51 7.87 7.33 8.03
C LEU A 51 8.12 6.26 9.11
N TYR A 52 7.35 5.17 9.16
CA TYR A 52 7.68 4.03 10.02
C TYR A 52 8.97 3.34 9.58
N GLU A 53 9.23 3.22 8.28
CA GLU A 53 10.52 2.74 7.77
C GLU A 53 11.68 3.66 8.17
N LEU A 54 11.48 4.97 8.11
CA LEU A 54 12.50 5.93 8.57
C LEU A 54 12.74 5.80 10.08
N TYR A 55 11.68 5.65 10.88
CA TYR A 55 11.81 5.37 12.31
C TYR A 55 12.60 4.08 12.55
N ALA A 56 12.32 3.01 11.80
CA ALA A 56 12.99 1.73 11.97
C ALA A 56 14.52 1.83 11.82
N VAL A 57 15.01 2.64 10.89
CA VAL A 57 16.44 2.80 10.63
C VAL A 57 17.13 3.83 11.53
N THR A 58 16.41 4.86 11.99
CA THR A 58 16.98 5.96 12.78
C THR A 58 16.75 5.84 14.28
N GLN A 59 15.70 5.13 14.69
CA GLN A 59 15.18 5.07 16.06
C GLN A 59 14.87 6.47 16.65
N ASN A 60 14.56 7.44 15.78
CA ASN A 60 14.16 8.78 16.20
C ASN A 60 12.63 8.85 16.32
N ASP A 61 12.14 8.99 17.54
CA ASP A 61 10.72 8.97 17.89
C ASP A 61 9.86 9.97 17.08
N LYS A 62 10.45 11.08 16.63
CA LYS A 62 9.76 12.06 15.78
C LYS A 62 9.10 11.41 14.56
N TYR A 63 9.78 10.44 13.94
CA TYR A 63 9.28 9.85 12.71
C TYR A 63 8.12 8.87 12.95
N ALA A 64 8.15 8.16 14.10
CA ALA A 64 7.00 7.35 14.51
C ALA A 64 5.77 8.22 14.84
N VAL A 65 6.00 9.36 15.53
CA VAL A 65 4.94 10.32 15.84
C VAL A 65 4.37 10.94 14.57
N ALA A 66 5.23 11.35 13.63
CA ALA A 66 4.79 11.87 12.33
C ALA A 66 4.01 10.83 11.53
N ALA A 67 4.48 9.58 11.50
CA ALA A 67 3.81 8.48 10.81
C ALA A 67 2.38 8.28 11.33
N HIS A 68 2.19 8.32 12.65
CA HIS A 68 0.87 8.15 13.27
C HIS A 68 -0.15 9.21 12.85
N VAL A 69 0.27 10.42 12.51
CA VAL A 69 -0.64 11.45 12.00
C VAL A 69 -1.31 11.01 10.70
N PHE A 70 -0.63 10.20 9.89
CA PHE A 70 -1.10 9.69 8.61
C PHE A 70 -1.78 8.31 8.70
N ASP A 71 -1.90 7.71 9.89
CA ASP A 71 -2.74 6.52 10.05
C ASP A 71 -4.22 6.90 9.94
N GLU A 72 -4.89 6.30 8.97
CA GLU A 72 -6.33 6.52 8.76
C GLU A 72 -7.14 5.52 9.59
N ASP A 73 -7.07 5.65 10.92
CA ASP A 73 -7.70 4.72 11.87
C ASP A 73 -9.20 4.51 11.61
N SER A 74 -9.90 5.51 11.10
CA SER A 74 -11.32 5.37 10.74
C SER A 74 -11.52 4.37 9.61
N LEU A 75 -10.68 4.43 8.57
CA LEU A 75 -10.70 3.47 7.48
C LEU A 75 -10.28 2.08 7.96
N PHE A 76 -9.21 2.00 8.76
CA PHE A 76 -8.71 0.73 9.30
C PHE A 76 -9.77 0.00 10.12
N LYS A 77 -10.46 0.72 11.00
CA LYS A 77 -11.58 0.17 11.82
C LYS A 77 -12.76 -0.26 10.97
N THR A 78 -13.12 0.53 9.94
CA THR A 78 -14.24 0.21 9.04
C THR A 78 -13.97 -1.09 8.27
N VAL A 79 -12.76 -1.24 7.72
CA VAL A 79 -12.34 -2.46 7.03
C VAL A 79 -12.27 -3.65 7.99
N ALA A 80 -11.68 -3.47 9.17
CA ALA A 80 -11.55 -4.55 10.15
C ALA A 80 -12.91 -5.02 10.71
N ALA A 81 -13.91 -4.15 10.73
CA ALA A 81 -15.28 -4.49 11.08
C ALA A 81 -16.02 -5.28 9.98
N GLY A 82 -15.43 -5.43 8.79
CA GLY A 82 -16.07 -6.08 7.65
C GLY A 82 -17.27 -5.30 7.12
N ALA A 83 -17.21 -3.97 7.15
CA ALA A 83 -18.32 -3.15 6.67
C ALA A 83 -18.49 -3.32 5.15
N ASP A 84 -19.74 -3.50 4.71
CA ASP A 84 -20.08 -3.65 3.30
C ASP A 84 -19.59 -2.46 2.48
N ASN A 85 -18.99 -2.74 1.33
CA ASN A 85 -18.47 -1.74 0.40
C ASN A 85 -17.48 -0.74 1.02
N ALA A 86 -16.71 -1.15 2.03
CA ALA A 86 -15.75 -0.28 2.72
C ALA A 86 -14.71 0.35 1.79
N LEU A 87 -14.36 -0.36 0.71
CA LEU A 87 -13.37 0.07 -0.28
C LEU A 87 -13.99 0.69 -1.54
N ASN A 88 -15.31 0.60 -1.72
CA ASN A 88 -15.97 1.07 -2.94
C ASN A 88 -15.59 2.53 -3.27
N ASN A 89 -15.24 2.76 -4.53
CA ASN A 89 -14.83 4.05 -5.07
C ASN A 89 -13.57 4.67 -4.40
N LYS A 90 -12.77 3.86 -3.70
CA LYS A 90 -11.45 4.31 -3.22
C LYS A 90 -10.39 3.99 -4.26
N HIS A 91 -9.50 4.95 -4.49
CA HIS A 91 -8.36 4.75 -5.36
C HIS A 91 -7.45 3.66 -4.78
N ALA A 92 -7.29 2.55 -5.51
CA ALA A 92 -6.67 1.34 -4.96
C ALA A 92 -5.18 1.54 -4.65
N ASN A 93 -4.43 2.10 -5.59
CA ASN A 93 -3.00 2.32 -5.45
C ASN A 93 -2.64 3.22 -4.26
N THR A 94 -3.48 4.20 -3.91
CA THR A 94 -3.25 5.08 -2.75
C THR A 94 -3.82 4.53 -1.45
N THR A 95 -4.77 3.60 -1.52
CA THR A 95 -5.38 2.97 -0.34
C THR A 95 -4.51 1.82 0.21
N ILE A 96 -3.98 0.96 -0.66
CA ILE A 96 -3.18 -0.20 -0.25
C ILE A 96 -1.95 0.20 0.60
N PRO A 97 -1.16 1.24 0.25
CA PRO A 97 -0.02 1.66 1.04
C PRO A 97 -0.35 2.15 2.46
N LYS A 98 -1.57 2.58 2.73
CA LYS A 98 -2.00 2.93 4.09
C LYS A 98 -1.94 1.71 5.02
N PHE A 99 -2.32 0.53 4.50
CA PHE A 99 -2.27 -0.73 5.24
C PHE A 99 -0.86 -1.34 5.29
N LEU A 100 0.01 -1.00 4.33
CA LEU A 100 1.46 -1.22 4.49
C LEU A 100 1.99 -0.42 5.68
N GLY A 101 1.58 0.83 5.83
CA GLY A 101 1.90 1.62 7.01
C GLY A 101 1.34 1.01 8.30
N ALA A 102 0.15 0.40 8.26
CA ALA A 102 -0.41 -0.29 9.43
C ALA A 102 0.47 -1.46 9.88
N ILE A 103 0.86 -2.37 8.98
CA ILE A 103 1.75 -3.47 9.36
C ILE A 103 3.14 -2.95 9.76
N ASN A 104 3.67 -1.92 9.13
CA ASN A 104 4.94 -1.33 9.52
C ASN A 104 4.87 -0.66 10.90
N ARG A 105 3.75 -0.04 11.26
CA ARG A 105 3.51 0.40 12.64
C ARG A 105 3.64 -0.75 13.62
N TYR A 106 2.94 -1.86 13.38
CA TYR A 106 3.05 -3.05 14.23
C TYR A 106 4.50 -3.51 14.35
N VAL A 107 5.17 -3.74 13.24
CA VAL A 107 6.53 -4.31 13.20
C VAL A 107 7.56 -3.41 13.89
N THR A 108 7.43 -2.09 13.73
CA THR A 108 8.46 -1.15 14.19
C THR A 108 8.22 -0.56 15.56
N THR A 109 6.95 -0.48 16.01
CA THR A 109 6.61 0.24 17.24
C THR A 109 5.99 -0.61 18.34
N ASN A 110 5.44 -1.81 18.04
CA ASN A 110 4.77 -2.63 19.04
C ASN A 110 5.72 -3.04 20.17
N GLY A 111 5.34 -2.77 21.43
CA GLY A 111 6.15 -3.02 22.61
C GLY A 111 7.38 -2.11 22.75
N LYS A 112 7.48 -1.05 21.96
CA LYS A 112 8.52 -0.03 22.09
C LYS A 112 8.05 1.10 22.99
N VAL A 113 9.02 1.82 23.56
CA VAL A 113 8.76 3.07 24.28
C VAL A 113 9.03 4.23 23.31
N ILE A 114 8.02 5.04 23.02
CA ILE A 114 8.09 6.21 22.14
C ILE A 114 7.63 7.42 22.95
N ASN A 115 8.47 8.46 23.02
CA ASN A 115 8.24 9.63 23.85
C ASN A 115 7.91 9.29 25.32
N GLY A 116 8.50 8.22 25.85
CA GLY A 116 8.31 7.79 27.24
C GLY A 116 7.06 6.96 27.51
N GLU A 117 6.26 6.62 26.48
CA GLU A 117 5.06 5.80 26.59
C GLU A 117 5.23 4.47 25.86
N GLU A 118 4.82 3.37 26.49
CA GLU A 118 4.80 2.05 25.84
C GLU A 118 3.68 1.99 24.79
N VAL A 119 4.03 1.55 23.57
CA VAL A 119 3.11 1.48 22.44
C VAL A 119 2.56 0.06 22.28
N ASP A 120 1.26 -0.10 22.41
CA ASP A 120 0.54 -1.28 21.92
C ASP A 120 0.02 -1.01 20.50
N ALA A 121 0.71 -1.58 19.53
CA ALA A 121 0.33 -1.51 18.12
C ALA A 121 -0.25 -2.85 17.59
N SER A 122 -0.60 -3.79 18.46
CA SER A 122 -1.04 -5.14 18.07
C SER A 122 -2.24 -5.14 17.13
N VAL A 123 -3.17 -4.22 17.31
CA VAL A 123 -4.37 -4.09 16.46
C VAL A 123 -4.04 -3.76 15.00
N TYR A 124 -2.89 -3.12 14.71
CA TYR A 124 -2.51 -2.74 13.35
C TYR A 124 -2.13 -3.94 12.47
N LEU A 125 -1.62 -5.02 13.06
CA LEU A 125 -1.49 -6.29 12.35
C LEU A 125 -2.87 -6.79 11.89
N THR A 126 -3.86 -6.81 12.79
CA THR A 126 -5.23 -7.21 12.45
C THR A 126 -5.83 -6.34 11.35
N TYR A 127 -5.58 -5.04 11.36
CA TYR A 127 -6.04 -4.13 10.29
C TYR A 127 -5.45 -4.51 8.93
N ALA A 128 -4.16 -4.78 8.87
CA ALA A 128 -3.49 -5.19 7.64
C ALA A 128 -3.98 -6.55 7.12
N GLU A 129 -4.16 -7.54 8.01
CA GLU A 129 -4.70 -8.86 7.68
C GLU A 129 -6.13 -8.76 7.13
N LYS A 130 -7.02 -8.03 7.81
CA LYS A 130 -8.41 -7.85 7.40
C LYS A 130 -8.56 -7.11 6.08
N PHE A 131 -7.71 -6.12 5.84
CA PHE A 131 -7.67 -5.45 4.54
C PHE A 131 -7.24 -6.40 3.43
N PHE A 132 -6.16 -7.17 3.66
CA PHE A 132 -5.69 -8.13 2.67
C PHE A 132 -6.78 -9.15 2.32
N ASP A 133 -7.44 -9.72 3.34
CA ASP A 133 -8.52 -10.69 3.16
C ASP A 133 -9.70 -10.06 2.40
N MET A 134 -10.12 -8.84 2.75
CA MET A 134 -11.20 -8.12 2.07
C MET A 134 -10.88 -7.89 0.58
N VAL A 135 -9.66 -7.45 0.24
CA VAL A 135 -9.26 -7.27 -1.16
C VAL A 135 -9.26 -8.61 -1.90
N LEU A 136 -8.70 -9.65 -1.28
CA LEU A 136 -8.62 -10.98 -1.89
C LEU A 136 -9.99 -11.58 -2.18
N GLU A 137 -10.92 -11.46 -1.23
CA GLU A 137 -12.24 -12.09 -1.31
C GLU A 137 -13.22 -11.31 -2.19
N ASN A 138 -13.16 -9.98 -2.17
CA ASN A 138 -14.21 -9.13 -2.75
C ASN A 138 -13.81 -8.45 -4.05
N HIS A 139 -12.52 -8.21 -4.29
CA HIS A 139 -12.06 -7.30 -5.35
C HIS A 139 -11.01 -7.89 -6.29
N THR A 140 -10.55 -9.13 -6.07
CA THR A 140 -9.42 -9.70 -6.80
C THR A 140 -9.88 -10.52 -8.00
N TYR A 141 -9.35 -10.18 -9.17
CA TYR A 141 -9.49 -10.96 -10.41
C TYR A 141 -8.60 -12.22 -10.39
N ILE A 142 -8.85 -13.14 -11.32
CA ILE A 142 -8.14 -14.43 -11.38
C ILE A 142 -6.60 -14.28 -11.50
N THR A 143 -6.13 -13.17 -12.04
CA THR A 143 -4.70 -12.84 -12.16
C THR A 143 -4.05 -12.44 -10.84
N GLY A 144 -4.83 -12.20 -9.80
CA GLY A 144 -4.37 -11.74 -8.49
C GLY A 144 -4.42 -10.21 -8.30
N ASP A 145 -4.75 -9.45 -9.34
CA ASP A 145 -4.85 -8.00 -9.27
C ASP A 145 -6.30 -7.53 -9.10
N ASN A 146 -6.51 -6.24 -8.95
CA ASN A 146 -7.79 -5.62 -8.59
C ASN A 146 -8.00 -4.31 -9.33
N SER A 147 -9.16 -3.70 -9.13
CA SER A 147 -9.59 -2.38 -9.60
C SER A 147 -10.06 -2.30 -11.06
N GLU A 148 -10.86 -1.28 -11.30
CA GLU A 148 -11.27 -0.78 -12.60
C GLU A 148 -11.10 0.74 -12.60
N TRP A 149 -10.45 1.30 -13.65
CA TRP A 149 -10.07 2.72 -13.65
C TRP A 149 -9.42 3.17 -12.32
N GLU A 150 -8.44 2.37 -11.85
CA GLU A 150 -7.63 2.63 -10.64
C GLU A 150 -8.42 2.57 -9.30
N HIS A 151 -9.72 2.29 -9.32
CA HIS A 151 -10.58 2.31 -8.13
C HIS A 151 -11.11 0.92 -7.79
N PHE A 152 -11.30 0.66 -6.51
CA PHE A 152 -12.08 -0.48 -6.06
C PHE A 152 -13.55 -0.27 -6.40
N GLY A 153 -14.21 -1.32 -6.89
CA GLY A 153 -15.65 -1.36 -7.08
C GLY A 153 -16.43 -1.75 -5.82
N ALA A 154 -17.70 -2.09 -6.01
CA ALA A 154 -18.52 -2.67 -4.96
C ALA A 154 -18.04 -4.10 -4.63
N ASP A 155 -18.30 -4.56 -3.40
CA ASP A 155 -17.93 -5.90 -2.95
C ASP A 155 -18.56 -6.97 -3.85
N HIS A 156 -17.74 -7.96 -4.25
CA HIS A 156 -18.12 -9.09 -5.09
C HIS A 156 -18.63 -8.74 -6.51
N VAL A 157 -18.43 -7.51 -6.96
CA VAL A 157 -18.81 -7.06 -8.31
C VAL A 157 -17.57 -7.01 -9.18
N LEU A 158 -17.20 -8.16 -9.79
CA LEU A 158 -16.05 -8.25 -10.70
C LEU A 158 -16.50 -8.34 -12.16
N ASP A 159 -17.52 -9.14 -12.45
CA ASP A 159 -17.92 -9.41 -13.83
C ASP A 159 -18.47 -8.17 -14.55
N ALA A 160 -19.29 -7.38 -13.87
CA ALA A 160 -19.87 -6.16 -14.43
C ALA A 160 -18.83 -5.03 -14.63
N GLU A 161 -17.70 -5.13 -13.95
CA GLU A 161 -16.61 -4.15 -14.02
C GLU A 161 -15.42 -4.61 -14.89
N ARG A 162 -15.56 -5.72 -15.63
CA ARG A 162 -14.53 -6.15 -16.58
C ARG A 162 -14.53 -5.26 -17.81
N THR A 163 -13.44 -4.51 -17.97
CA THR A 163 -13.22 -3.58 -19.08
C THR A 163 -11.82 -3.75 -19.68
N ASN A 164 -11.38 -2.80 -20.46
CA ASN A 164 -9.98 -2.69 -20.90
C ASN A 164 -9.07 -1.96 -19.92
N CYS A 165 -9.60 -1.42 -18.82
CA CYS A 165 -8.89 -0.61 -17.85
C CYS A 165 -8.90 -1.23 -16.44
N ASN A 166 -8.74 -2.55 -16.37
CA ASN A 166 -8.60 -3.25 -15.09
C ASN A 166 -7.13 -3.44 -14.69
N CYS A 167 -6.91 -3.81 -13.43
CA CYS A 167 -5.65 -4.36 -12.97
C CYS A 167 -4.45 -3.45 -13.26
N GLU A 168 -4.44 -2.27 -12.63
CA GLU A 168 -3.27 -1.40 -12.64
C GLU A 168 -2.10 -2.09 -11.94
N THR A 169 -0.95 -2.20 -12.60
CA THR A 169 0.24 -2.89 -12.06
C THR A 169 0.72 -2.33 -10.73
N CYS A 170 0.44 -1.04 -10.43
CA CYS A 170 0.75 -0.42 -9.14
C CYS A 170 0.01 -1.10 -7.98
N ASN A 171 -1.26 -1.49 -8.19
CA ASN A 171 -2.06 -2.18 -7.18
C ASN A 171 -1.46 -3.54 -6.85
N ALA A 172 -1.14 -4.34 -7.89
CA ALA A 172 -0.46 -5.61 -7.73
C ALA A 172 0.86 -5.45 -6.97
N TYR A 173 1.69 -4.48 -7.35
CA TYR A 173 2.96 -4.20 -6.68
C TYR A 173 2.79 -3.92 -5.18
N ASN A 174 1.85 -3.05 -4.82
CA ASN A 174 1.58 -2.72 -3.42
C ASN A 174 0.96 -3.89 -2.64
N MET A 175 0.07 -4.68 -3.26
CA MET A 175 -0.45 -5.90 -2.66
C MET A 175 0.62 -6.96 -2.45
N LEU A 176 1.59 -7.09 -3.37
CA LEU A 176 2.75 -7.98 -3.19
C LEU A 176 3.65 -7.53 -2.03
N LYS A 177 3.87 -6.22 -1.86
CA LYS A 177 4.57 -5.70 -0.68
C LYS A 177 3.84 -6.07 0.61
N LEU A 178 2.52 -5.89 0.64
CA LEU A 178 1.69 -6.22 1.79
C LEU A 178 1.70 -7.73 2.09
N ALA A 179 1.52 -8.57 1.07
CA ALA A 179 1.57 -10.02 1.21
C ALA A 179 2.93 -10.48 1.77
N LYS A 180 4.03 -9.94 1.24
CA LYS A 180 5.38 -10.22 1.76
C LYS A 180 5.52 -9.83 3.23
N ALA A 181 5.08 -8.62 3.61
CA ALA A 181 5.17 -8.13 4.98
C ALA A 181 4.34 -9.02 5.94
N LEU A 182 3.11 -9.37 5.56
CA LEU A 182 2.25 -10.27 6.32
C LEU A 182 2.85 -11.67 6.45
N TYR A 183 3.40 -12.22 5.37
CA TYR A 183 4.08 -13.51 5.41
C TYR A 183 5.27 -13.52 6.36
N MET A 184 6.09 -12.48 6.34
CA MET A 184 7.27 -12.38 7.21
C MET A 184 6.91 -12.31 8.70
N VAL A 185 5.72 -11.79 9.03
CA VAL A 185 5.23 -11.66 10.42
C VAL A 185 4.50 -12.92 10.88
N THR A 186 3.63 -13.47 10.01
CA THR A 186 2.70 -14.55 10.40
C THR A 186 3.15 -15.95 10.02
N GLY A 187 3.96 -16.07 8.95
CA GLY A 187 4.30 -17.35 8.33
C GLY A 187 3.13 -18.04 7.61
N ASP A 188 1.97 -17.36 7.45
CA ASP A 188 0.82 -17.96 6.79
C ASP A 188 1.04 -18.08 5.28
N LYS A 189 0.96 -19.32 4.81
CA LYS A 189 1.18 -19.71 3.41
C LYS A 189 0.27 -18.97 2.42
N LYS A 190 -0.94 -18.55 2.82
CA LYS A 190 -1.86 -17.84 1.93
C LYS A 190 -1.24 -16.62 1.28
N TYR A 191 -0.37 -15.91 2.01
CA TYR A 191 0.32 -14.72 1.49
C TYR A 191 1.40 -15.07 0.46
N ALA A 192 2.10 -16.18 0.66
CA ALA A 192 3.08 -16.66 -0.31
C ALA A 192 2.42 -17.16 -1.59
N ASP A 193 1.32 -17.90 -1.47
CA ASP A 193 0.54 -18.39 -2.61
C ASP A 193 -0.04 -17.22 -3.44
N TYR A 194 -0.58 -16.21 -2.77
CA TYR A 194 -1.05 -14.98 -3.43
C TYR A 194 0.11 -14.27 -4.14
N TYR A 195 1.25 -14.14 -3.46
CA TYR A 195 2.43 -13.47 -4.02
C TYR A 195 2.88 -14.14 -5.32
N GLU A 196 3.05 -15.47 -5.30
CA GLU A 196 3.49 -16.22 -6.47
C GLU A 196 2.51 -16.08 -7.63
N ASN A 197 1.21 -16.32 -7.37
CA ASN A 197 0.16 -16.18 -8.39
C ASN A 197 0.17 -14.79 -9.04
N THR A 198 0.14 -13.76 -8.23
CA THR A 198 0.04 -12.36 -8.71
C THR A 198 1.33 -11.91 -9.39
N PHE A 199 2.50 -12.32 -8.90
CA PHE A 199 3.76 -11.99 -9.54
C PHE A 199 3.82 -12.50 -10.97
N TYR A 200 3.49 -13.77 -11.20
CA TYR A 200 3.53 -14.35 -12.54
C TYR A 200 2.40 -13.83 -13.44
N ASN A 201 1.19 -13.75 -12.93
CA ASN A 201 0.02 -13.49 -13.77
C ASN A 201 -0.28 -12.00 -13.95
N THR A 202 0.29 -11.12 -13.14
CA THR A 202 0.12 -9.66 -13.25
C THR A 202 1.45 -8.98 -13.54
N ILE A 203 2.45 -9.09 -12.68
CA ILE A 203 3.69 -8.32 -12.83
C ILE A 203 4.47 -8.75 -14.08
N LEU A 204 4.82 -10.03 -14.18
CA LEU A 204 5.55 -10.51 -15.35
C LEU A 204 4.73 -10.42 -16.63
N SER A 205 3.42 -10.66 -16.54
CA SER A 205 2.53 -10.58 -17.71
C SER A 205 2.28 -9.16 -18.20
N ALA A 206 2.60 -8.13 -17.40
CA ALA A 206 2.51 -6.73 -17.84
C ALA A 206 3.60 -6.33 -18.83
N GLN A 207 4.66 -7.13 -18.97
CA GLN A 207 5.76 -6.84 -19.87
C GLN A 207 5.65 -7.64 -21.17
N ASN A 208 5.85 -6.97 -22.29
CA ASN A 208 5.99 -7.63 -23.58
C ASN A 208 7.37 -8.34 -23.63
N PRO A 209 7.43 -9.67 -23.81
CA PRO A 209 8.70 -10.40 -23.76
C PRO A 209 9.64 -10.11 -24.95
N GLU A 210 9.12 -9.58 -26.05
CA GLU A 210 9.92 -9.27 -27.25
C GLU A 210 10.52 -7.86 -27.20
N THR A 211 9.72 -6.87 -26.73
CA THR A 211 10.11 -5.46 -26.75
C THR A 211 10.55 -4.92 -25.39
N GLY A 212 10.17 -5.61 -24.30
CA GLY A 212 10.40 -5.13 -22.94
C GLY A 212 9.43 -4.01 -22.50
N MET A 213 8.55 -3.55 -23.38
CA MET A 213 7.57 -2.51 -23.05
C MET A 213 6.48 -3.05 -22.12
N THR A 214 5.94 -2.18 -21.26
CA THR A 214 4.92 -2.54 -20.29
C THR A 214 3.53 -2.04 -20.68
N THR A 215 2.50 -2.67 -20.14
CA THR A 215 1.12 -2.19 -20.18
C THR A 215 0.76 -1.56 -18.83
N TYR A 216 -0.04 -0.49 -18.85
CA TYR A 216 -0.52 0.16 -17.63
C TYR A 216 -1.68 -0.63 -17.01
N PHE A 217 -2.72 -0.90 -17.80
CA PHE A 217 -3.84 -1.73 -17.42
C PHE A 217 -3.77 -3.11 -18.07
N GLN A 218 -4.37 -4.10 -17.42
CA GLN A 218 -4.59 -5.43 -17.99
C GLN A 218 -6.09 -5.65 -18.17
N PRO A 219 -6.58 -5.78 -19.42
CA PRO A 219 -8.01 -5.96 -19.66
C PRO A 219 -8.48 -7.31 -19.13
N MET A 220 -9.62 -7.30 -18.42
CA MET A 220 -10.29 -8.50 -17.93
C MET A 220 -11.51 -8.89 -18.75
N ALA A 221 -11.99 -8.03 -19.64
CA ALA A 221 -13.10 -8.34 -20.55
C ALA A 221 -12.63 -9.05 -21.81
N SER A 222 -13.47 -9.95 -22.32
CA SER A 222 -13.24 -10.61 -23.59
C SER A 222 -13.28 -9.62 -24.76
N GLY A 223 -12.42 -9.83 -25.76
CA GLY A 223 -12.35 -8.99 -26.95
C GLY A 223 -11.40 -7.79 -26.84
N TYR A 224 -10.85 -7.56 -25.66
CA TYR A 224 -9.77 -6.59 -25.48
C TYR A 224 -8.40 -7.27 -25.46
N PHE A 225 -7.37 -6.49 -25.71
CA PHE A 225 -5.97 -6.94 -25.66
C PHE A 225 -5.11 -5.92 -24.94
N LYS A 226 -3.96 -6.36 -24.46
CA LYS A 226 -3.01 -5.47 -23.77
C LYS A 226 -2.45 -4.45 -24.75
N VAL A 227 -2.45 -3.18 -24.32
CA VAL A 227 -1.82 -2.09 -25.06
C VAL A 227 -0.49 -1.80 -24.37
N TYR A 228 0.60 -2.04 -25.06
CA TYR A 228 1.93 -1.76 -24.55
C TYR A 228 2.39 -0.36 -24.95
N GLY A 229 3.16 0.29 -24.09
CA GLY A 229 3.84 1.52 -24.41
C GLY A 229 4.77 1.37 -25.63
N THR A 230 5.12 2.49 -26.22
CA THR A 230 6.08 2.57 -27.33
C THR A 230 7.25 3.46 -26.94
N GLU A 231 8.33 3.45 -27.73
CA GLU A 231 9.49 4.32 -27.50
C GLU A 231 9.14 5.81 -27.47
N THR A 232 8.02 6.20 -28.07
CA THR A 232 7.59 7.59 -28.23
C THR A 232 6.29 7.93 -27.50
N GLN A 233 5.59 6.97 -26.96
CA GLN A 233 4.32 7.13 -26.23
C GLN A 233 4.36 6.33 -24.94
N SER A 234 4.36 7.03 -23.82
CA SER A 234 3.83 6.52 -22.57
C SER A 234 2.30 6.66 -22.61
N PHE A 235 1.59 5.77 -21.93
CA PHE A 235 0.12 5.78 -21.84
C PHE A 235 -0.47 7.13 -21.57
#